data_7e198e2bfd3c178a4052a17d3a97cb9a
#
_entry.id   7e198e2bfd3c178a4052a17d3a97cb9a
#
_cell.length_a   1.000
_cell.length_b   1.000
_cell.length_c   1.000
_cell.angle_alpha   90.00
_cell.angle_beta   90.00
_cell.angle_gamma   90.00
#
_symmetry.space_group_name_H-M   'P 1'
#
loop_
_entity.id
_entity.type
_entity.pdbx_description
1 polymer ?
#
loop_
_entity_poly.entity_id
_entity_poly.type
_entity_poly.pdbx_seq_one_letter_code
_entity_poly.pdbx_strand_id
1 'polypeptide(L)'
;RSYKGKSVKTANKSDLQAVIDTKAAMGDKPVVTVISTGKPFVPEFEPYSDAILVSFGCQNQALLELISGAVEPSALLPMQLPANMKTVELQMEDVPFDMECYVDADGNVYDFAYGQNWSGRINDARVKKYAR
;
A
#
# COMPACT_ATOMS: atom_id res chain seq x y z
N ARG A 1 21.69 9.35 -5.80
CA ARG A 1 21.01 10.25 -4.84
C ARG A 1 20.74 9.54 -3.52
N SER A 2 20.59 10.29 -2.44
CA SER A 2 20.24 9.80 -1.12
C SER A 2 19.40 10.83 -0.39
N TYR A 3 18.44 10.37 0.40
CA TYR A 3 17.68 11.21 1.33
C TYR A 3 18.38 11.40 2.67
N LYS A 4 19.50 10.75 2.91
CA LYS A 4 20.29 10.86 4.16
C LYS A 4 20.59 12.32 4.50
N GLY A 5 20.21 12.74 5.70
CA GLY A 5 20.40 14.11 6.18
C GLY A 5 19.39 15.14 5.62
N LYS A 6 18.36 14.67 4.89
CA LYS A 6 17.26 15.51 4.40
C LYS A 6 15.99 15.18 5.17
N SER A 7 15.16 16.18 5.42
CA SER A 7 13.82 16.00 5.95
C SER A 7 12.82 15.91 4.82
N VAL A 8 11.98 14.88 4.84
CA VAL A 8 10.88 14.68 3.87
C VAL A 8 9.55 14.95 4.58
N LYS A 9 8.71 15.79 3.98
CA LYS A 9 7.39 16.13 4.51
C LYS A 9 6.32 15.77 3.48
N THR A 10 5.22 15.21 3.96
CA THR A 10 4.02 15.03 3.14
C THR A 10 3.11 16.25 3.24
N ALA A 11 2.39 16.56 2.17
CA ALA A 11 1.46 17.68 2.11
C ALA A 11 -0.02 17.24 2.10
N ASN A 12 -0.30 15.93 2.09
CA ASN A 12 -1.64 15.37 1.91
C ASN A 12 -2.30 14.89 3.21
N LYS A 13 -2.15 15.63 4.31
CA LYS A 13 -2.82 15.33 5.58
C LYS A 13 -4.35 15.26 5.46
N SER A 14 -4.93 16.04 4.54
CA SER A 14 -6.37 16.03 4.27
C SER A 14 -6.86 14.68 3.74
N ASP A 15 -6.05 13.97 2.98
CA ASP A 15 -6.42 12.67 2.42
C ASP A 15 -6.47 11.61 3.52
N LEU A 16 -5.47 11.60 4.40
CA LEU A 16 -5.48 10.75 5.60
C LEU A 16 -6.69 11.05 6.48
N GLN A 17 -6.97 12.36 6.76
CA GLN A 17 -8.11 12.75 7.57
C GLN A 17 -9.43 12.32 6.95
N ALA A 18 -9.56 12.38 5.61
CA ALA A 18 -10.77 11.93 4.93
C ALA A 18 -11.03 10.41 5.13
N VAL A 19 -9.98 9.57 5.13
CA VAL A 19 -10.14 8.14 5.44
C VAL A 19 -10.57 7.92 6.88
N ILE A 20 -9.93 8.61 7.83
CA ILE A 20 -10.27 8.54 9.26
C ILE A 20 -11.73 8.94 9.51
N ASP A 21 -12.14 10.08 8.97
CA ASP A 21 -13.51 10.59 9.11
C ASP A 21 -14.53 9.66 8.46
N THR A 22 -14.18 9.09 7.30
CA THR A 22 -15.03 8.10 6.62
C THR A 22 -15.21 6.86 7.49
N LYS A 23 -14.14 6.29 8.03
CA LYS A 23 -14.23 5.11 8.91
C LYS A 23 -15.09 5.40 10.14
N ALA A 24 -14.91 6.56 10.75
CA ALA A 24 -15.72 6.98 11.89
C ALA A 24 -17.21 7.12 11.54
N ALA A 25 -17.53 7.68 10.38
CA ALA A 25 -18.91 7.85 9.92
C ALA A 25 -19.57 6.53 9.49
N MET A 26 -18.79 5.59 8.98
CA MET A 26 -19.27 4.29 8.49
C MET A 26 -19.55 3.29 9.63
N GLY A 27 -18.97 3.47 10.82
CA GLY A 27 -19.12 2.57 11.95
C GLY A 27 -18.66 1.15 11.59
N ASP A 28 -19.57 0.17 11.69
CA ASP A 28 -19.27 -1.24 11.41
C ASP A 28 -19.27 -1.60 9.90
N LYS A 29 -19.57 -0.65 9.03
CA LYS A 29 -19.58 -0.90 7.59
C LYS A 29 -18.15 -0.89 7.04
N PRO A 30 -17.84 -1.75 6.04
CA PRO A 30 -16.51 -1.82 5.47
C PRO A 30 -16.15 -0.53 4.71
N VAL A 31 -14.89 -0.13 4.84
CA VAL A 31 -14.28 0.98 4.10
C VAL A 31 -13.19 0.42 3.20
N VAL A 32 -13.35 0.61 1.90
CA VAL A 32 -12.34 0.26 0.89
C VAL A 32 -11.62 1.54 0.46
N THR A 33 -10.32 1.59 0.70
CA THR A 33 -9.49 2.72 0.29
C THR A 33 -8.79 2.43 -1.04
N VAL A 34 -9.00 3.29 -2.02
CA VAL A 34 -8.34 3.19 -3.33
C VAL A 34 -7.30 4.30 -3.45
N ILE A 35 -6.04 3.91 -3.61
CA ILE A 35 -4.92 4.84 -3.79
C ILE A 35 -4.46 4.82 -5.25
N SER A 36 -4.59 5.96 -5.92
CA SER A 36 -4.02 6.16 -7.26
C SER A 36 -2.66 6.84 -7.14
N THR A 37 -1.61 6.15 -7.50
CA THR A 37 -0.24 6.64 -7.29
C THR A 37 0.73 6.10 -8.34
N GLY A 38 1.83 6.81 -8.55
CA GLY A 38 3.01 6.36 -9.31
C GLY A 38 4.27 6.33 -8.44
N LYS A 39 4.12 6.46 -7.10
CA LYS A 39 5.25 6.55 -6.16
C LYS A 39 4.94 5.75 -4.90
N PRO A 40 5.95 5.28 -4.17
CA PRO A 40 5.76 4.75 -2.82
C PRO A 40 5.13 5.78 -1.89
N PHE A 41 4.35 5.31 -0.94
CA PHE A 41 3.69 6.12 0.09
C PHE A 41 3.77 5.42 1.44
N VAL A 42 3.60 6.16 2.53
CA VAL A 42 3.47 5.59 3.88
C VAL A 42 2.01 5.22 4.11
N PRO A 43 1.66 3.96 4.41
CA PRO A 43 0.27 3.52 4.56
C PRO A 43 -0.33 3.88 5.93
N GLU A 44 -0.21 5.13 6.39
CA GLU A 44 -0.74 5.58 7.70
C GLU A 44 -2.27 5.43 7.82
N PHE A 45 -2.98 5.31 6.71
CA PHE A 45 -4.42 5.10 6.65
C PHE A 45 -4.84 3.62 6.77
N GLU A 46 -3.90 2.70 6.73
CA GLU A 46 -4.19 1.24 6.75
C GLU A 46 -5.09 0.83 7.93
N PRO A 47 -4.86 1.26 9.18
CA PRO A 47 -5.71 0.89 10.30
C PRO A 47 -7.17 1.36 10.21
N TYR A 48 -7.47 2.25 9.28
CA TYR A 48 -8.82 2.80 9.05
C TYR A 48 -9.48 2.24 7.78
N SER A 49 -8.86 1.23 7.16
CA SER A 49 -9.32 0.63 5.91
C SER A 49 -9.51 -0.87 6.07
N ASP A 50 -10.66 -1.40 5.68
CA ASP A 50 -10.92 -2.85 5.69
C ASP A 50 -10.35 -3.54 4.44
N ALA A 51 -10.10 -2.79 3.38
CA ALA A 51 -9.35 -3.22 2.21
C ALA A 51 -8.65 -2.04 1.53
N ILE A 52 -7.51 -2.31 0.91
CA ILE A 52 -6.73 -1.31 0.19
C ILE A 52 -6.46 -1.80 -1.23
N LEU A 53 -6.81 -0.97 -2.21
CA LEU A 53 -6.46 -1.16 -3.61
C LEU A 53 -5.47 -0.08 -4.05
N VAL A 54 -4.32 -0.51 -4.59
CA VAL A 54 -3.33 0.41 -5.17
C VAL A 54 -3.44 0.38 -6.68
N SER A 55 -3.72 1.53 -7.28
CA SER A 55 -3.88 1.71 -8.72
C SER A 55 -2.72 2.53 -9.29
N PHE A 56 -2.22 2.11 -10.43
CA PHE A 56 -1.18 2.81 -11.21
C PHE A 56 -1.75 3.38 -12.51
N GLY A 57 -3.00 3.88 -12.47
CA GLY A 57 -3.66 4.50 -13.62
C GLY A 57 -4.58 3.57 -14.40
N CYS A 58 -5.25 2.65 -13.74
CA CYS A 58 -6.30 1.84 -14.36
C CYS A 58 -7.62 2.61 -14.49
N GLN A 59 -8.52 2.10 -15.31
CA GLN A 59 -9.86 2.66 -15.48
C GLN A 59 -10.71 2.40 -14.24
N ASN A 60 -11.61 3.32 -13.91
CA ASN A 60 -12.52 3.20 -12.77
C ASN A 60 -13.40 1.94 -12.84
N GLN A 61 -13.79 1.49 -14.05
CA GLN A 61 -14.55 0.25 -14.22
C GLN A 61 -13.79 -0.96 -13.65
N ALA A 62 -12.49 -1.08 -13.92
CA ALA A 62 -11.67 -2.18 -13.39
C ALA A 62 -11.61 -2.15 -11.85
N LEU A 63 -11.52 -0.97 -11.25
CA LEU A 63 -11.58 -0.81 -9.80
C LEU A 63 -12.93 -1.26 -9.23
N LEU A 64 -14.03 -0.87 -9.87
CA LEU A 64 -15.38 -1.28 -9.45
C LEU A 64 -15.60 -2.79 -9.58
N GLU A 65 -15.06 -3.43 -10.60
CA GLU A 65 -15.12 -4.89 -10.77
C GLU A 65 -14.36 -5.62 -9.66
N LEU A 66 -13.19 -5.10 -9.24
CA LEU A 66 -12.46 -5.64 -8.09
C LEU A 66 -13.23 -5.45 -6.77
N ILE A 67 -13.74 -4.24 -6.52
CA ILE A 67 -14.47 -3.90 -5.29
C ILE A 67 -15.76 -4.70 -5.17
N SER A 68 -16.47 -4.89 -6.29
CA SER A 68 -17.71 -5.69 -6.31
C SER A 68 -17.49 -7.21 -6.19
N GLY A 69 -16.24 -7.67 -6.27
CA GLY A 69 -15.90 -9.08 -6.29
C GLY A 69 -16.19 -9.78 -7.63
N ALA A 70 -16.44 -9.04 -8.70
CA ALA A 70 -16.62 -9.63 -10.03
C ALA A 70 -15.33 -10.19 -10.62
N VAL A 71 -14.19 -9.61 -10.21
CA VAL A 71 -12.85 -10.02 -10.62
C VAL A 71 -11.98 -10.23 -9.38
N GLU A 72 -11.27 -11.36 -9.33
CA GLU A 72 -10.34 -11.65 -8.25
C GLU A 72 -9.07 -10.80 -8.35
N PRO A 73 -8.63 -10.13 -7.26
CA PRO A 73 -7.33 -9.47 -7.24
C PRO A 73 -6.19 -10.45 -7.48
N SER A 74 -5.23 -10.09 -8.31
CA SER A 74 -4.10 -10.98 -8.65
C SER A 74 -2.77 -10.24 -8.78
N ALA A 75 -2.77 -8.93 -8.58
CA ALA A 75 -1.57 -8.11 -8.71
C ALA A 75 -0.67 -8.22 -7.47
N LEU A 76 0.61 -7.94 -7.68
CA LEU A 76 1.61 -7.85 -6.62
C LEU A 76 2.17 -6.42 -6.59
N LEU A 77 2.56 -5.94 -5.42
CA LEU A 77 3.19 -4.63 -5.28
C LEU A 77 4.47 -4.55 -6.11
N PRO A 78 4.61 -3.55 -6.98
CA PRO A 78 5.81 -3.36 -7.79
C PRO A 78 6.89 -2.56 -7.06
N MET A 79 6.69 -2.24 -5.79
CA MET A 79 7.58 -1.42 -4.97
C MET A 79 7.42 -1.75 -3.49
N GLN A 80 8.39 -1.37 -2.69
CA GLN A 80 8.31 -1.40 -1.24
C GLN A 80 7.49 -0.20 -0.74
N LEU A 81 6.62 -0.40 0.26
CA LEU A 81 5.95 0.69 0.96
C LEU A 81 6.65 0.93 2.30
N PRO A 82 7.15 2.15 2.56
CA PRO A 82 7.95 2.45 3.74
C PRO A 82 7.12 2.38 5.03
N ALA A 83 7.75 1.92 6.10
CA ALA A 83 7.16 1.87 7.43
C ALA A 83 6.77 3.28 7.94
N ASN A 84 7.60 4.28 7.64
CA ASN A 84 7.41 5.67 8.06
C ASN A 84 8.34 6.61 7.27
N MET A 85 8.21 7.91 7.50
CA MET A 85 9.04 8.92 6.82
C MET A 85 10.52 8.84 7.18
N LYS A 86 10.86 8.41 8.39
CA LYS A 86 12.26 8.22 8.81
C LYS A 86 12.95 7.14 7.97
N THR A 87 12.23 6.07 7.67
CA THR A 87 12.72 5.01 6.77
C THR A 87 13.01 5.55 5.37
N VAL A 88 12.15 6.43 4.84
CA VAL A 88 12.38 7.09 3.55
C VAL A 88 13.65 7.96 3.57
N GLU A 89 13.92 8.65 4.67
CA GLU A 89 15.11 9.49 4.83
C GLU A 89 16.41 8.69 4.92
N LEU A 90 16.33 7.46 5.43
CA LEU A 90 17.50 6.58 5.64
C LEU A 90 17.87 5.77 4.41
N GLN A 91 16.91 5.51 3.52
CA GLN A 91 17.15 4.70 2.32
C GLN A 91 18.19 5.31 1.37
N MET A 92 18.87 4.43 0.65
CA MET A 92 19.81 4.81 -0.42
C MET A 92 19.15 4.57 -1.77
N GLU A 93 19.13 5.57 -2.66
CA GLU A 93 18.35 5.55 -3.89
C GLU A 93 18.63 4.34 -4.80
N ASP A 94 19.86 3.88 -4.86
CA ASP A 94 20.28 2.80 -5.78
C ASP A 94 20.55 1.47 -5.06
N VAL A 95 20.14 1.33 -3.81
CA VAL A 95 20.30 0.11 -3.03
C VAL A 95 18.96 -0.62 -2.94
N PRO A 96 18.80 -1.77 -3.58
CA PRO A 96 17.54 -2.51 -3.50
C PRO A 96 17.34 -3.09 -2.11
N PHE A 97 16.09 -3.09 -1.65
CA PHE A 97 15.68 -3.73 -0.39
C PHE A 97 16.36 -3.20 0.88
N ASP A 98 16.81 -1.97 0.89
CA ASP A 98 17.40 -1.33 2.08
C ASP A 98 16.40 -0.60 2.97
N MET A 99 15.13 -0.58 2.55
CA MET A 99 14.05 0.12 3.24
C MET A 99 13.29 -0.81 4.18
N GLU A 100 13.03 -0.36 5.40
CA GLU A 100 12.09 -1.01 6.32
C GLU A 100 10.66 -0.82 5.79
N CYS A 101 9.97 -1.92 5.50
CA CYS A 101 8.62 -1.90 4.97
C CYS A 101 7.57 -1.76 6.07
N TYR A 102 6.43 -1.21 5.72
CA TYR A 102 5.25 -1.19 6.57
C TYR A 102 4.79 -2.61 6.88
N VAL A 103 4.37 -2.82 8.12
CA VAL A 103 3.80 -4.09 8.60
C VAL A 103 2.42 -3.78 9.19
N ASP A 104 1.39 -4.46 8.71
CA ASP A 104 0.03 -4.32 9.24
C ASP A 104 -0.19 -5.12 10.55
N ALA A 105 -1.39 -5.01 11.12
CA ALA A 105 -1.74 -5.69 12.37
C ALA A 105 -1.74 -7.22 12.26
N ASP A 106 -1.91 -7.75 11.06
CA ASP A 106 -1.89 -9.20 10.78
C ASP A 106 -0.48 -9.72 10.48
N GLY A 107 0.52 -8.84 10.52
CA GLY A 107 1.92 -9.19 10.26
C GLY A 107 2.28 -9.27 8.77
N ASN A 108 1.44 -8.75 7.88
CA ASN A 108 1.78 -8.67 6.47
C ASN A 108 2.78 -7.53 6.23
N VAL A 109 3.88 -7.85 5.58
CA VAL A 109 4.92 -6.91 5.19
C VAL A 109 4.62 -6.38 3.79
N TYR A 110 4.47 -5.06 3.65
CA TYR A 110 4.15 -4.42 2.36
C TYR A 110 5.42 -4.23 1.53
N ASP A 111 6.08 -5.35 1.26
CA ASP A 111 7.32 -5.40 0.48
C ASP A 111 7.02 -5.62 -1.02
N PHE A 112 8.05 -5.51 -1.83
CA PHE A 112 8.00 -5.87 -3.25
C PHE A 112 7.47 -7.30 -3.44
N ALA A 113 6.58 -7.48 -4.40
CA ALA A 113 5.86 -8.72 -4.67
C ALA A 113 4.84 -9.16 -3.59
N TYR A 114 4.47 -8.32 -2.65
CA TYR A 114 3.33 -8.55 -1.79
C TYR A 114 2.01 -8.32 -2.53
N GLY A 115 1.01 -9.15 -2.27
CA GLY A 115 -0.36 -8.99 -2.75
C GLY A 115 -1.29 -10.00 -2.12
N GLN A 116 -2.58 -9.73 -2.21
CA GLN A 116 -3.64 -10.59 -1.69
C GLN A 116 -4.68 -10.88 -2.76
N ASN A 117 -5.30 -12.04 -2.64
CA ASN A 117 -6.49 -12.46 -3.36
C ASN A 117 -7.56 -12.94 -2.39
N TRP A 118 -8.64 -13.54 -2.86
CA TRP A 118 -9.70 -14.05 -1.97
C TRP A 118 -9.26 -15.18 -1.03
N SER A 119 -8.17 -15.86 -1.37
CA SER A 119 -7.59 -16.91 -0.50
C SER A 119 -6.58 -16.36 0.52
N GLY A 120 -6.35 -15.05 0.54
CA GLY A 120 -5.36 -14.38 1.38
C GLY A 120 -4.08 -14.01 0.62
N ARG A 121 -2.93 -14.07 1.27
CA ARG A 121 -1.65 -13.68 0.67
C ARG A 121 -1.30 -14.57 -0.52
N ILE A 122 -1.03 -13.92 -1.66
CA ILE A 122 -0.58 -14.60 -2.88
C ILE A 122 0.82 -15.19 -2.66
N ASN A 123 0.96 -16.47 -2.96
CA ASN A 123 2.23 -17.19 -2.87
C ASN A 123 2.40 -18.11 -4.08
N ASP A 124 2.58 -17.52 -5.24
CA ASP A 124 2.74 -18.21 -6.52
C ASP A 124 4.18 -18.13 -7.07
N ALA A 125 4.38 -18.59 -8.30
CA ALA A 125 5.68 -18.57 -8.95
C ALA A 125 6.27 -17.16 -9.12
N ARG A 126 5.44 -16.13 -9.22
CA ARG A 126 5.88 -14.73 -9.31
C ARG A 126 6.51 -14.29 -7.99
N VAL A 127 5.85 -14.59 -6.87
CA VAL A 127 6.40 -14.29 -5.53
C VAL A 127 7.73 -14.99 -5.33
N LYS A 128 7.82 -16.30 -5.65
CA LYS A 128 9.05 -17.07 -5.52
C LYS A 128 10.20 -16.51 -6.36
N LYS A 129 9.88 -15.89 -7.49
CA LYS A 129 10.87 -15.31 -8.40
C LYS A 129 11.34 -13.92 -7.94
N TYR A 130 10.48 -13.12 -7.32
CA TYR A 130 10.71 -11.70 -7.12
C TYR A 130 10.77 -11.27 -5.64
N ALA A 131 10.21 -12.04 -4.72
CA ALA A 131 10.37 -11.78 -3.29
C ALA A 131 11.77 -12.18 -2.79
N ARG A 132 12.14 -11.59 -1.65
CA ARG A 132 13.38 -11.97 -0.92
C ARG A 132 13.30 -13.40 -0.40
#